data_ec7e68959e2cfba7ff97a76d18c47d57
#
_entry.id   ec7e68959e2cfba7ff97a76d18c47d57
#
_cell.length_a   1.000
_cell.length_b   1.000
_cell.length_c   1.000
_cell.angle_alpha   90.00
_cell.angle_beta   90.00
_cell.angle_gamma   90.00
#
_symmetry.space_group_name_H-M   'P 1'
#
loop_
_entity.id
_entity.type
_entity.pdbx_description
1 polymer ?
#
loop_
_entity_poly.entity_id
_entity_poly.type
_entity_poly.pdbx_seq_one_letter_code
_entity_poly.pdbx_strand_id
1 'polypeptide(L)'
;MRIVFVVHTFFPNWNAGTEVYARSLARKVVENGHEALIVCYEPPAPHDAFEGIRVFDTVYEGLPVHRISFHKRHQWSHLADYYDPNMEELLFRYFSTAKPDVVHVVHAMHLTTASIWAAKRLRLPVVATATDFWSICPTFQLVRWDESLCGGPNALACLACTGQDVAGTWPRRLAGNKLSSAILAPVITALAAVPVDRAPWLASLLWL
;
A
#
# COMPACT_ATOMS: atom_id res chain seq x y z
N MET A 1 4.58 -17.00 -21.79
CA MET A 1 5.12 -15.96 -20.89
C MET A 1 4.75 -16.31 -19.45
N ARG A 2 5.62 -16.04 -18.52
CA ARG A 2 5.37 -16.16 -17.09
C ARG A 2 5.16 -14.78 -16.48
N ILE A 3 4.03 -14.52 -15.88
CA ILE A 3 3.65 -13.22 -15.32
C ILE A 3 3.49 -13.36 -13.81
N VAL A 4 4.21 -12.54 -13.05
CA VAL A 4 4.00 -12.43 -11.60
C VAL A 4 3.07 -11.25 -11.32
N PHE A 5 1.95 -11.53 -10.67
CA PHE A 5 1.01 -10.52 -10.18
C PHE A 5 1.32 -10.18 -8.73
N VAL A 6 1.62 -8.94 -8.44
CA VAL A 6 1.82 -8.42 -7.08
C VAL A 6 0.53 -7.79 -6.60
N VAL A 7 -0.05 -8.33 -5.53
CA VAL A 7 -1.35 -7.90 -4.98
C VAL A 7 -1.19 -7.72 -3.47
N HIS A 8 -1.85 -6.73 -2.90
CA HIS A 8 -1.71 -6.44 -1.47
C HIS A 8 -2.21 -7.58 -0.57
N THR A 9 -3.30 -8.25 -0.93
CA THR A 9 -3.85 -9.47 -0.30
C THR A 9 -4.46 -10.36 -1.38
N PHE A 10 -4.86 -11.60 -1.06
CA PHE A 10 -5.44 -12.49 -2.05
C PHE A 10 -6.38 -13.53 -1.41
N PHE A 11 -7.17 -14.19 -2.27
CA PHE A 11 -8.06 -15.28 -1.90
C PHE A 11 -7.35 -16.40 -1.08
N PRO A 12 -8.10 -17.18 -0.25
CA PRO A 12 -9.57 -17.14 -0.07
C PRO A 12 -10.06 -16.08 0.92
N ASN A 13 -9.18 -15.56 1.79
CA ASN A 13 -9.56 -14.72 2.93
C ASN A 13 -9.92 -13.28 2.51
N TRP A 14 -9.40 -12.83 1.36
CA TRP A 14 -9.54 -11.47 0.85
C TRP A 14 -10.09 -11.52 -0.58
N ASN A 15 -11.23 -10.86 -0.82
CA ASN A 15 -11.99 -10.95 -2.06
C ASN A 15 -12.66 -9.65 -2.48
N ALA A 16 -12.04 -8.52 -2.17
CA ALA A 16 -12.51 -7.21 -2.61
C ALA A 16 -12.20 -6.96 -4.12
N GLY A 17 -12.46 -5.78 -4.61
CA GLY A 17 -12.37 -5.46 -6.04
C GLY A 17 -11.00 -5.73 -6.66
N THR A 18 -9.93 -5.39 -5.96
CA THR A 18 -8.54 -5.58 -6.42
C THR A 18 -8.20 -7.07 -6.57
N GLU A 19 -8.55 -7.88 -5.56
CA GLU A 19 -8.30 -9.33 -5.58
C GLU A 19 -9.11 -10.02 -6.68
N VAL A 20 -10.38 -9.65 -6.83
CA VAL A 20 -11.24 -10.17 -7.90
C VAL A 20 -10.69 -9.82 -9.27
N TYR A 21 -10.23 -8.57 -9.46
CA TYR A 21 -9.58 -8.14 -10.69
C TYR A 21 -8.31 -8.96 -10.97
N ALA A 22 -7.40 -9.05 -9.99
CA ALA A 22 -6.15 -9.79 -10.13
C ALA A 22 -6.37 -11.27 -10.46
N ARG A 23 -7.31 -11.93 -9.74
CA ARG A 23 -7.69 -13.32 -10.01
C ARG A 23 -8.23 -13.50 -11.41
N SER A 24 -9.16 -12.64 -11.83
CA SER A 24 -9.79 -12.73 -13.14
C SER A 24 -8.78 -12.56 -14.28
N LEU A 25 -7.85 -11.62 -14.11
CA LEU A 25 -6.78 -11.39 -15.08
C LEU A 25 -5.78 -12.55 -15.11
N ALA A 26 -5.35 -13.06 -13.94
CA ALA A 26 -4.45 -14.21 -13.85
C ALA A 26 -5.06 -15.46 -14.50
N ARG A 27 -6.32 -15.74 -14.25
CA ARG A 27 -7.04 -16.84 -14.92
C ARG A 27 -7.07 -16.65 -16.44
N LYS A 28 -7.33 -15.43 -16.90
CA LYS A 28 -7.35 -15.13 -18.34
C LYS A 28 -5.98 -15.32 -18.99
N VAL A 29 -4.91 -14.99 -18.27
CA VAL A 29 -3.53 -15.26 -18.69
C VAL A 29 -3.29 -16.77 -18.86
N VAL A 30 -3.74 -17.58 -17.89
CA VAL A 30 -3.60 -19.06 -17.95
C VAL A 30 -4.46 -19.64 -19.10
N GLU A 31 -5.70 -19.18 -19.27
CA GLU A 31 -6.57 -19.61 -20.37
C GLU A 31 -5.97 -19.35 -21.76
N ASN A 32 -5.12 -18.32 -21.87
CA ASN A 32 -4.40 -17.99 -23.10
C ASN A 32 -3.04 -18.71 -23.22
N GLY A 33 -2.77 -19.75 -22.42
CA GLY A 33 -1.57 -20.57 -22.52
C GLY A 33 -0.31 -19.94 -21.91
N HIS A 34 -0.46 -19.02 -20.97
CA HIS A 34 0.63 -18.38 -20.24
C HIS A 34 0.64 -18.84 -18.79
N GLU A 35 1.72 -18.55 -18.05
CA GLU A 35 1.83 -18.86 -16.62
C GLU A 35 1.53 -17.60 -15.79
N ALA A 36 0.71 -17.76 -14.75
CA ALA A 36 0.41 -16.72 -13.78
C ALA A 36 0.84 -17.18 -12.38
N LEU A 37 1.61 -16.35 -11.70
CA LEU A 37 2.03 -16.52 -10.31
C LEU A 37 1.51 -15.32 -9.52
N ILE A 38 0.97 -15.55 -8.33
CA ILE A 38 0.51 -14.47 -7.43
C ILE A 38 1.53 -14.29 -6.32
N VAL A 39 1.86 -13.05 -5.99
CA VAL A 39 2.61 -12.67 -4.77
C VAL A 39 1.74 -11.73 -3.97
N CYS A 40 1.48 -12.07 -2.70
CA CYS A 40 0.64 -11.25 -1.85
C CYS A 40 1.11 -11.26 -0.39
N TYR A 41 0.68 -10.24 0.35
CA TYR A 41 0.74 -10.24 1.80
C TYR A 41 -0.39 -11.11 2.37
N GLU A 42 -0.07 -11.87 3.41
CA GLU A 42 -1.05 -12.62 4.21
C GLU A 42 -0.97 -12.15 5.65
N PRO A 43 -2.00 -11.50 6.18
CA PRO A 43 -2.02 -11.12 7.58
C PRO A 43 -1.84 -12.33 8.49
N PRO A 44 -1.00 -12.25 9.54
CA PRO A 44 -0.92 -13.30 10.53
C PRO A 44 -2.26 -13.54 11.22
N ALA A 45 -2.52 -14.77 11.64
CA ALA A 45 -3.68 -15.03 12.48
C ALA A 45 -3.57 -14.24 13.81
N PRO A 46 -4.68 -13.84 14.44
CA PRO A 46 -4.66 -12.99 15.64
C PRO A 46 -3.81 -13.52 16.81
N HIS A 47 -3.61 -14.83 16.88
CA HIS A 47 -2.84 -15.50 17.93
C HIS A 47 -1.51 -16.10 17.44
N ASP A 48 -1.15 -15.85 16.20
CA ASP A 48 0.09 -16.37 15.60
C ASP A 48 1.26 -15.44 15.95
N ALA A 49 1.96 -15.75 17.04
CA ALA A 49 3.10 -14.99 17.51
C ALA A 49 4.38 -15.48 16.81
N PHE A 50 4.90 -14.68 15.89
CA PHE A 50 6.23 -14.90 15.31
C PHE A 50 6.93 -13.55 15.06
N GLU A 51 8.24 -13.58 14.99
CA GLU A 51 9.05 -12.42 14.63
C GLU A 51 9.53 -12.53 13.17
N GLY A 52 9.78 -11.36 12.56
CA GLY A 52 10.31 -11.28 11.21
C GLY A 52 9.27 -11.53 10.11
N ILE A 53 9.74 -12.09 9.01
CA ILE A 53 8.93 -12.38 7.81
C ILE A 53 8.84 -13.89 7.64
N ARG A 54 7.64 -14.40 7.47
CA ARG A 54 7.35 -15.79 7.10
C ARG A 54 6.89 -15.83 5.65
N VAL A 55 7.41 -16.79 4.90
CA VAL A 55 7.06 -16.98 3.49
C VAL A 55 6.56 -18.40 3.30
N PHE A 56 5.48 -18.57 2.56
CA PHE A 56 4.93 -19.89 2.25
C PHE A 56 4.14 -19.88 0.94
N ASP A 57 4.12 -21.00 0.26
CA ASP A 57 3.42 -21.19 -1.01
C ASP A 57 2.09 -21.92 -0.80
N THR A 58 1.08 -21.49 -1.53
CA THR A 58 -0.24 -22.11 -1.60
C THR A 58 -0.72 -22.17 -3.04
N VAL A 59 -1.84 -22.84 -3.25
CA VAL A 59 -2.53 -22.85 -4.55
C VAL A 59 -3.97 -22.42 -4.34
N TYR A 60 -4.47 -21.51 -5.14
CA TYR A 60 -5.87 -21.10 -5.14
C TYR A 60 -6.45 -21.21 -6.56
N GLU A 61 -7.47 -22.03 -6.76
CA GLU A 61 -8.09 -22.29 -8.08
C GLU A 61 -7.07 -22.60 -9.19
N GLY A 62 -6.02 -23.36 -8.87
CA GLY A 62 -4.95 -23.71 -9.79
C GLY A 62 -3.87 -22.63 -9.97
N LEU A 63 -4.03 -21.45 -9.38
CA LEU A 63 -3.02 -20.39 -9.39
C LEU A 63 -2.03 -20.58 -8.25
N PRO A 64 -0.72 -20.67 -8.50
CA PRO A 64 0.31 -20.64 -7.46
C PRO A 64 0.31 -19.28 -6.76
N VAL A 65 0.32 -19.28 -5.43
CA VAL A 65 0.30 -18.06 -4.60
C VAL A 65 1.45 -18.10 -3.61
N HIS A 66 2.37 -17.16 -3.77
CA HIS A 66 3.48 -16.92 -2.86
C HIS A 66 3.05 -15.90 -1.81
N ARG A 67 2.92 -16.33 -0.55
CA ARG A 67 2.42 -15.52 0.55
C ARG A 67 3.55 -15.06 1.44
N ILE A 68 3.55 -13.77 1.72
CA ILE A 68 4.51 -13.11 2.58
C ILE A 68 3.76 -12.61 3.80
N SER A 69 4.05 -13.16 4.98
CA SER A 69 3.36 -12.85 6.23
C SER A 69 4.31 -12.20 7.23
N PHE A 70 3.89 -11.12 7.82
CA PHE A 70 4.61 -10.42 8.88
C PHE A 70 3.64 -9.61 9.73
N HIS A 71 3.97 -9.41 11.00
CA HIS A 71 3.24 -8.47 11.84
C HIS A 71 3.55 -7.05 11.40
N LYS A 72 2.51 -6.25 11.15
CA LYS A 72 2.69 -4.83 10.86
C LYS A 72 3.42 -4.20 12.05
N ARG A 73 4.62 -3.74 11.82
CA ARG A 73 5.31 -2.92 12.80
C ARG A 73 4.54 -1.60 12.89
N HIS A 74 4.26 -1.12 14.10
CA HIS A 74 3.89 0.27 14.29
C HIS A 74 5.11 1.12 13.92
N GLN A 75 5.21 1.44 12.64
CA GLN A 75 6.30 2.26 12.14
C GLN A 75 5.88 3.73 12.31
N TRP A 76 6.76 4.50 12.90
CA TRP A 76 6.60 5.94 13.06
C TRP A 76 6.79 6.71 11.75
N SER A 77 7.11 6.03 10.66
CA SER A 77 7.38 6.60 9.35
C SER A 77 6.44 6.06 8.30
N HIS A 78 5.58 6.91 7.75
CA HIS A 78 4.77 6.60 6.56
C HIS A 78 5.62 6.24 5.33
N LEU A 79 6.91 6.62 5.29
CA LEU A 79 7.82 6.26 4.19
C LEU A 79 8.01 4.75 4.09
N ALA A 80 8.01 4.04 5.21
CA ALA A 80 8.15 2.59 5.22
C ALA A 80 6.91 1.86 4.67
N ASP A 81 5.76 2.52 4.64
CA ASP A 81 4.56 1.99 3.99
C ASP A 81 4.69 2.02 2.46
N TYR A 82 5.57 2.89 1.93
CA TYR A 82 5.81 3.01 0.50
C TYR A 82 7.09 2.32 0.03
N TYR A 83 8.11 2.17 0.88
CA TYR A 83 9.35 1.48 0.52
C TYR A 83 9.99 0.79 1.73
N ASP A 84 10.31 -0.50 1.58
CA ASP A 84 11.03 -1.32 2.56
C ASP A 84 12.17 -2.07 1.85
N PRO A 85 13.44 -1.81 2.20
CA PRO A 85 14.59 -2.47 1.58
C PRO A 85 14.65 -3.99 1.87
N ASN A 86 14.12 -4.44 3.01
CA ASN A 86 14.07 -5.88 3.32
C ASN A 86 13.05 -6.58 2.42
N MET A 87 11.92 -5.93 2.15
CA MET A 87 10.92 -6.43 1.21
C MET A 87 11.48 -6.44 -0.22
N GLU A 88 12.26 -5.41 -0.60
CA GLU A 88 12.93 -5.40 -1.91
C GLU A 88 13.85 -6.59 -2.08
N GLU A 89 14.72 -6.89 -1.10
CA GLU A 89 15.64 -8.00 -1.18
C GLU A 89 14.91 -9.36 -1.21
N LEU A 90 13.84 -9.50 -0.44
CA LEU A 90 13.00 -10.70 -0.44
C LEU A 90 12.36 -10.93 -1.81
N LEU A 91 11.76 -9.89 -2.39
CA LEU A 91 11.13 -9.97 -3.71
C LEU A 91 12.15 -10.13 -4.83
N PHE A 92 13.34 -9.52 -4.71
CA PHE A 92 14.44 -9.75 -5.64
C PHE A 92 14.83 -11.23 -5.72
N ARG A 93 14.99 -11.90 -4.57
CA ARG A 93 15.28 -13.33 -4.50
C ARG A 93 14.16 -14.18 -5.09
N TYR A 94 12.92 -13.83 -4.77
CA TYR A 94 11.77 -14.53 -5.33
C TYR A 94 11.71 -14.40 -6.86
N PHE A 95 11.81 -13.19 -7.41
CA PHE A 95 11.80 -12.98 -8.86
C PHE A 95 13.00 -13.63 -9.56
N SER A 96 14.18 -13.64 -8.94
CA SER A 96 15.36 -14.34 -9.46
C SER A 96 15.13 -15.85 -9.61
N THR A 97 14.35 -16.45 -8.70
CA THR A 97 14.02 -17.87 -8.72
C THR A 97 12.85 -18.16 -9.66
N ALA A 98 11.79 -17.36 -9.57
CA ALA A 98 10.57 -17.53 -10.37
C ALA A 98 10.79 -17.22 -11.86
N LYS A 99 11.77 -16.36 -12.17
CA LYS A 99 12.15 -15.93 -13.54
C LYS A 99 10.95 -15.50 -14.38
N PRO A 100 10.18 -14.49 -13.92
CA PRO A 100 9.06 -13.98 -14.69
C PRO A 100 9.54 -13.24 -15.93
N ASP A 101 8.73 -13.22 -16.98
CA ASP A 101 8.91 -12.35 -18.14
C ASP A 101 8.40 -10.93 -17.87
N VAL A 102 7.40 -10.80 -16.99
CA VAL A 102 6.76 -9.52 -16.62
C VAL A 102 6.34 -9.56 -15.15
N VAL A 103 6.52 -8.46 -14.45
CA VAL A 103 5.94 -8.22 -13.13
C VAL A 103 4.77 -7.24 -13.27
N HIS A 104 3.56 -7.69 -12.93
CA HIS A 104 2.36 -6.87 -12.96
C HIS A 104 1.96 -6.47 -11.53
N VAL A 105 2.20 -5.22 -11.17
CA VAL A 105 1.81 -4.67 -9.88
C VAL A 105 0.36 -4.20 -9.96
N VAL A 106 -0.53 -4.97 -9.37
CA VAL A 106 -1.97 -4.63 -9.28
C VAL A 106 -2.21 -3.73 -8.07
N HIS A 107 -1.56 -4.04 -6.95
CA HIS A 107 -1.57 -3.17 -5.78
C HIS A 107 -0.36 -3.45 -4.89
N ALA A 108 0.38 -2.40 -4.53
CA ALA A 108 1.65 -2.53 -3.82
C ALA A 108 1.54 -2.36 -2.29
N MET A 109 0.38 -2.05 -1.73
CA MET A 109 0.21 -1.91 -0.27
C MET A 109 0.72 -3.17 0.46
N HIS A 110 1.40 -3.02 1.57
CA HIS A 110 2.12 -4.03 2.36
C HIS A 110 3.39 -4.58 1.71
N LEU A 111 3.41 -4.81 0.39
CA LEU A 111 4.61 -5.24 -0.35
C LEU A 111 5.45 -4.05 -0.82
N THR A 112 4.93 -2.86 -0.68
CA THR A 112 5.51 -1.55 -0.99
C THR A 112 5.95 -1.39 -2.45
N THR A 113 6.50 -0.26 -2.82
CA THR A 113 7.15 -0.07 -4.13
C THR A 113 8.40 -0.93 -4.30
N ALA A 114 8.83 -1.64 -3.25
CA ALA A 114 9.93 -2.60 -3.29
C ALA A 114 9.77 -3.63 -4.40
N SER A 115 8.52 -4.04 -4.71
CA SER A 115 8.22 -4.93 -5.83
C SER A 115 8.68 -4.37 -7.19
N ILE A 116 8.53 -3.07 -7.40
CA ILE A 116 8.96 -2.37 -8.61
C ILE A 116 10.49 -2.31 -8.65
N TRP A 117 11.13 -1.97 -7.52
CA TRP A 117 12.59 -1.87 -7.45
C TRP A 117 13.27 -3.22 -7.61
N ALA A 118 12.74 -4.27 -6.99
CA ALA A 118 13.23 -5.65 -7.17
C ALA A 118 13.17 -6.09 -8.64
N ALA A 119 12.06 -5.82 -9.31
CA ALA A 119 11.91 -6.12 -10.73
C ALA A 119 12.89 -5.31 -11.60
N LYS A 120 13.07 -4.02 -11.33
CA LYS A 120 14.01 -3.16 -12.05
C LYS A 120 15.47 -3.61 -11.88
N ARG A 121 15.87 -4.05 -10.69
CA ARG A 121 17.21 -4.62 -10.46
C ARG A 121 17.48 -5.83 -11.36
N LEU A 122 16.45 -6.61 -11.66
CA LEU A 122 16.53 -7.76 -12.59
C LEU A 122 16.26 -7.38 -14.06
N ARG A 123 16.06 -6.09 -14.35
CA ARG A 123 15.70 -5.58 -15.67
C ARG A 123 14.42 -6.20 -16.25
N LEU A 124 13.51 -6.59 -15.37
CA LEU A 124 12.20 -7.12 -15.76
C LEU A 124 11.26 -6.00 -16.16
N PRO A 125 10.46 -6.17 -17.21
CA PRO A 125 9.35 -5.27 -17.52
C PRO A 125 8.35 -5.21 -16.37
N VAL A 126 7.89 -4.00 -16.03
CA VAL A 126 6.89 -3.77 -15.00
C VAL A 126 5.66 -3.11 -15.60
N VAL A 127 4.51 -3.69 -15.35
CA VAL A 127 3.19 -3.12 -15.63
C VAL A 127 2.56 -2.76 -14.30
N ALA A 128 1.87 -1.63 -14.20
CA ALA A 128 1.11 -1.26 -13.02
C ALA A 128 -0.33 -0.95 -13.39
N THR A 129 -1.26 -1.44 -12.56
CA THR A 129 -2.68 -1.09 -12.62
C THR A 129 -3.05 -0.35 -11.34
N ALA A 130 -3.54 0.88 -11.46
CA ALA A 130 -4.07 1.60 -10.31
C ALA A 130 -5.51 1.14 -10.05
N THR A 131 -5.73 0.41 -8.98
CA THR A 131 -7.07 -0.06 -8.56
C THR A 131 -7.72 0.87 -7.55
N ASP A 132 -6.93 1.74 -6.92
CA ASP A 132 -7.34 2.81 -6.04
C ASP A 132 -6.31 3.95 -6.07
N PHE A 133 -6.38 4.87 -5.12
CA PHE A 133 -5.51 6.03 -5.05
C PHE A 133 -4.32 5.87 -4.09
N TRP A 134 -3.97 4.65 -3.67
CA TRP A 134 -2.89 4.40 -2.72
C TRP A 134 -1.57 5.07 -3.08
N SER A 135 -1.25 5.16 -4.36
CA SER A 135 0.01 5.76 -4.84
C SER A 135 0.09 7.28 -4.64
N ILE A 136 -1.04 7.95 -4.42
CA ILE A 136 -1.12 9.42 -4.32
C ILE A 136 -1.94 9.91 -3.14
N CYS A 137 -2.62 9.03 -2.43
CA CYS A 137 -3.48 9.39 -1.31
C CYS A 137 -3.26 8.45 -0.12
N PRO A 138 -2.86 8.95 1.05
CA PRO A 138 -2.63 8.12 2.23
C PRO A 138 -3.88 7.44 2.78
N THR A 139 -5.07 7.97 2.45
CA THR A 139 -6.37 7.35 2.81
C THR A 139 -6.99 6.56 1.65
N PHE A 140 -6.30 6.42 0.51
CA PHE A 140 -6.66 5.64 -0.68
C PHE A 140 -7.88 6.10 -1.47
N GLN A 141 -8.65 7.06 -0.98
CA GLN A 141 -10.00 7.37 -1.49
C GLN A 141 -10.12 8.72 -2.20
N LEU A 142 -9.13 9.61 -2.07
CA LEU A 142 -9.24 11.02 -2.47
C LEU A 142 -10.46 11.73 -1.86
N VAL A 143 -10.84 11.30 -0.66
CA VAL A 143 -11.85 11.96 0.17
C VAL A 143 -11.13 12.52 1.40
N ARG A 144 -11.39 13.78 1.70
CA ARG A 144 -10.80 14.45 2.84
C ARG A 144 -11.46 14.00 4.16
N TRP A 145 -10.83 14.31 5.27
CA TRP A 145 -11.33 14.04 6.60
C TRP A 145 -12.72 14.66 6.89
N ASP A 146 -13.10 15.72 6.18
CA ASP A 146 -14.39 16.42 6.26
C ASP A 146 -15.40 15.90 5.21
N GLU A 147 -15.13 14.75 4.61
CA GLU A 147 -15.92 14.08 3.56
C GLU A 147 -15.98 14.85 2.23
N SER A 148 -15.26 15.95 2.09
CA SER A 148 -15.17 16.68 0.82
C SER A 148 -14.25 15.94 -0.17
N LEU A 149 -14.49 16.13 -1.48
CA LEU A 149 -13.64 15.58 -2.52
C LEU A 149 -12.26 16.25 -2.50
N CYS A 150 -11.21 15.42 -2.59
CA CYS A 150 -9.85 15.88 -2.67
C CYS A 150 -9.44 16.13 -4.12
N GLY A 151 -8.99 17.34 -4.45
CA GLY A 151 -8.48 17.68 -5.78
C GLY A 151 -7.08 17.15 -6.10
N GLY A 152 -6.48 16.37 -5.21
CA GLY A 152 -5.15 15.79 -5.37
C GLY A 152 -4.24 16.04 -4.15
N PRO A 153 -3.00 15.48 -4.17
CA PRO A 153 -2.09 15.56 -3.04
C PRO A 153 -1.67 17.00 -2.75
N ASN A 154 -1.78 17.35 -1.47
CA ASN A 154 -1.31 18.61 -0.90
C ASN A 154 -0.73 18.29 0.47
N ALA A 155 0.53 18.66 0.72
CA ALA A 155 1.26 18.23 1.91
C ALA A 155 0.51 18.53 3.23
N LEU A 156 -0.03 19.74 3.38
CA LEU A 156 -0.74 20.15 4.60
C LEU A 156 -2.13 19.48 4.70
N ALA A 157 -2.86 19.38 3.59
CA ALA A 157 -4.14 18.68 3.57
C ALA A 157 -3.97 17.17 3.80
N CYS A 158 -2.92 16.56 3.24
CA CYS A 158 -2.59 15.16 3.49
C CYS A 158 -2.21 14.92 4.95
N LEU A 159 -1.46 15.83 5.58
CA LEU A 159 -1.17 15.77 7.02
C LEU A 159 -2.44 15.85 7.87
N ALA A 160 -3.40 16.69 7.48
CA ALA A 160 -4.68 16.75 8.17
C ALA A 160 -5.45 15.42 8.05
N CYS A 161 -5.47 14.80 6.87
CA CYS A 161 -6.10 13.49 6.65
C CYS A 161 -5.42 12.38 7.46
N THR A 162 -4.08 12.28 7.38
CA THR A 162 -3.31 11.27 8.14
C THR A 162 -3.30 11.55 9.65
N GLY A 163 -3.26 12.81 10.04
CA GLY A 163 -3.35 13.23 11.44
C GLY A 163 -4.69 12.86 12.07
N GLN A 164 -5.77 12.83 11.31
CA GLN A 164 -7.07 12.34 11.77
C GLN A 164 -7.07 10.81 11.99
N ASP A 165 -6.38 10.04 11.15
CA ASP A 165 -6.22 8.60 11.36
C ASP A 165 -5.36 8.30 12.58
N VAL A 166 -4.28 9.03 12.80
CA VAL A 166 -3.45 8.95 14.00
C VAL A 166 -4.21 9.52 15.20
N ALA A 167 -4.93 10.62 15.03
CA ALA A 167 -5.70 11.28 16.05
C ALA A 167 -7.04 10.57 16.34
N GLY A 168 -7.56 9.75 15.42
CA GLY A 168 -8.72 8.87 15.66
C GLY A 168 -8.48 7.87 16.79
N THR A 169 -7.20 7.58 17.08
CA THR A 169 -6.82 6.80 18.27
C THR A 169 -6.48 7.65 19.50
N TRP A 170 -6.12 8.91 19.32
CA TRP A 170 -5.72 9.82 20.42
C TRP A 170 -6.85 10.75 20.94
N PRO A 171 -7.74 11.32 20.13
CA PRO A 171 -8.70 12.29 20.65
C PRO A 171 -10.02 11.72 21.11
N ARG A 172 -10.33 10.43 20.99
CA ARG A 172 -11.47 9.87 21.75
C ARG A 172 -11.29 10.07 23.27
N ARG A 173 -10.06 10.27 23.75
CA ARG A 173 -9.76 10.65 25.14
C ARG A 173 -9.67 12.18 25.37
N LEU A 174 -9.41 12.98 24.33
CA LEU A 174 -9.28 14.46 24.43
C LEU A 174 -10.42 15.22 23.75
N ALA A 175 -11.13 14.65 22.79
CA ALA A 175 -12.30 15.27 22.11
C ALA A 175 -13.57 15.27 22.95
N GLY A 176 -13.49 14.79 24.19
CA GLY A 176 -14.47 15.19 25.22
C GLY A 176 -14.47 16.70 25.49
N ASN A 177 -13.49 17.45 24.98
CA ASN A 177 -13.38 18.87 25.12
C ASN A 177 -13.68 19.57 23.79
N LYS A 178 -14.95 20.03 23.64
CA LYS A 178 -15.40 20.82 22.47
C LYS A 178 -14.54 22.07 22.17
N LEU A 179 -13.70 22.49 23.13
CA LEU A 179 -12.81 23.64 23.01
C LEU A 179 -11.57 23.34 22.13
N SER A 180 -11.02 22.12 22.16
CA SER A 180 -9.85 21.76 21.38
C SER A 180 -10.17 21.58 19.90
N SER A 181 -11.33 21.07 19.54
CA SER A 181 -11.78 20.94 18.16
C SER A 181 -12.10 22.30 17.53
N ALA A 182 -12.67 23.22 18.30
CA ALA A 182 -13.01 24.57 17.82
C ALA A 182 -11.77 25.44 17.53
N ILE A 183 -10.62 25.16 18.18
CA ILE A 183 -9.37 25.92 17.97
C ILE A 183 -8.49 25.25 16.91
N LEU A 184 -8.38 23.91 16.92
CA LEU A 184 -7.51 23.17 16.00
C LEU A 184 -8.10 23.08 14.59
N ALA A 185 -9.40 22.93 14.42
CA ALA A 185 -10.01 22.80 13.10
C ALA A 185 -9.76 24.03 12.20
N PRO A 186 -9.97 25.28 12.63
CA PRO A 186 -9.69 26.44 11.79
C PRO A 186 -8.19 26.62 11.49
N VAL A 187 -7.29 26.27 12.42
CA VAL A 187 -5.84 26.32 12.20
C VAL A 187 -5.42 25.29 11.14
N ILE A 188 -5.88 24.05 11.23
CA ILE A 188 -5.62 23.00 10.26
C ILE A 188 -6.22 23.38 8.90
N THR A 189 -7.44 23.93 8.87
CA THR A 189 -8.07 24.37 7.62
C THR A 189 -7.32 25.52 6.98
N ALA A 190 -6.85 26.48 7.76
CA ALA A 190 -6.05 27.61 7.28
C ALA A 190 -4.69 27.14 6.73
N LEU A 191 -4.01 26.20 7.40
CA LEU A 191 -2.76 25.59 6.94
C LEU A 191 -2.97 24.76 5.67
N ALA A 192 -4.06 24.01 5.58
CA ALA A 192 -4.41 23.20 4.40
C ALA A 192 -4.77 24.06 3.17
N ALA A 193 -5.17 25.32 3.37
CA ALA A 193 -5.48 26.27 2.30
C ALA A 193 -4.23 26.97 1.70
N VAL A 194 -3.04 26.81 2.32
CA VAL A 194 -1.80 27.42 1.81
C VAL A 194 -1.32 26.62 0.58
N PRO A 195 -1.20 27.24 -0.60
CA PRO A 195 -0.65 26.57 -1.78
C PRO A 195 0.81 26.17 -1.54
N VAL A 196 1.17 24.92 -1.89
CA VAL A 196 2.53 24.37 -1.66
C VAL A 196 3.60 25.15 -2.42
N ASP A 197 3.26 25.72 -3.55
CA ASP A 197 4.12 26.58 -4.37
C ASP A 197 4.53 27.89 -3.67
N ARG A 198 3.75 28.35 -2.68
CA ARG A 198 4.05 29.54 -1.88
C ARG A 198 4.82 29.27 -0.59
N ALA A 199 5.02 27.99 -0.23
CA ALA A 199 5.76 27.61 0.97
C ALA A 199 6.64 26.36 0.74
N PRO A 200 7.59 26.40 -0.22
CA PRO A 200 8.41 25.24 -0.57
C PRO A 200 9.27 24.72 0.59
N TRP A 201 9.59 25.58 1.57
CA TRP A 201 10.31 25.20 2.78
C TRP A 201 9.49 24.34 3.75
N LEU A 202 8.16 24.45 3.72
CA LEU A 202 7.27 23.55 4.49
C LEU A 202 7.28 22.13 3.91
N ALA A 203 7.41 21.97 2.61
CA ALA A 203 7.49 20.67 1.98
C ALA A 203 8.78 19.93 2.40
N SER A 204 9.91 20.62 2.54
CA SER A 204 11.17 20.02 2.96
C SER A 204 11.22 19.59 4.44
N LEU A 205 10.42 20.22 5.31
CA LEU A 205 10.28 19.82 6.72
C LEU A 205 9.38 18.59 6.93
N LEU A 206 8.58 18.23 5.93
CA LEU A 206 7.62 17.14 5.99
C LEU A 206 8.16 15.85 5.32
N TRP A 207 9.34 15.93 4.70
CA TRP A 207 10.04 14.79 4.06
C TRP A 207 11.25 14.30 4.88
N LEU A 208 11.45 14.82 6.10
CA LEU A 208 12.38 14.32 7.10
C LEU A 208 11.64 13.47 8.13
#